data_de32081f14a6b7af847079a9c40155af
#
_entry.id   de32081f14a6b7af847079a9c40155af
#
_cell.length_a   1.000
_cell.length_b   1.000
_cell.length_c   1.000
_cell.angle_alpha   90.00
_cell.angle_beta   90.00
_cell.angle_gamma   90.00
#
_symmetry.space_group_name_H-M   'P 1'
#
loop_
_entity.id
_entity.type
_entity.pdbx_description
1 polymer ?
#
loop_
_entity_poly.entity_id
_entity_poly.type
_entity_poly.pdbx_seq_one_letter_code
_entity_poly.pdbx_strand_id
1 'polypeptide(L)'
;MATKKASPSTSKPAKAERDLRGNGDELHQSAYGRHPPLTTNQGLPLSDNQNSLRASERGPTLLEDFLLREKITHFDHERIPERIVHARGTAAHGYFELTRSLKKYTTADILTQVGQRTPVFCRFSTVAGGAGSIDTPRDVRGFAVKFYTQQGNWDLVGNNIPVFFIQDAMKFPDVVHSVKMEPDRGFPQAASAHDTFWDFISLTPEAIHMIMWAMSDRTIPRSLRMIEGFGVHSFRLLDAKGASTFVKFHWRPVLGLQSTLWDEAVKLAGAD
;
A
#
# COMPACT_ATOMS: atom_id res chain seq x y z
N MET A 1 -17.42 71.05 -5.26
CA MET A 1 -17.95 69.73 -4.82
C MET A 1 -16.81 68.78 -4.78
N ALA A 2 -16.30 68.40 -3.61
CA ALA A 2 -15.17 67.55 -3.44
C ALA A 2 -15.69 66.12 -3.17
N THR A 3 -15.37 65.18 -4.06
CA THR A 3 -15.70 63.76 -3.92
C THR A 3 -14.78 63.11 -2.89
N LYS A 4 -15.33 62.72 -1.76
CA LYS A 4 -14.66 61.88 -0.76
C LYS A 4 -14.32 60.50 -1.39
N LYS A 5 -13.03 60.20 -1.52
CA LYS A 5 -12.56 58.83 -1.77
C LYS A 5 -12.81 58.00 -0.52
N ALA A 6 -13.56 56.92 -0.66
CA ALA A 6 -13.72 55.93 0.37
C ALA A 6 -12.39 55.17 0.54
N SER A 7 -11.87 55.10 1.76
CA SER A 7 -10.71 54.30 2.13
C SER A 7 -11.10 52.79 2.10
N PRO A 8 -10.22 51.89 1.65
CA PRO A 8 -10.52 50.50 1.70
C PRO A 8 -10.56 50.02 3.16
N SER A 9 -11.65 49.41 3.54
CA SER A 9 -11.83 48.73 4.81
C SER A 9 -10.84 47.57 4.88
N THR A 10 -9.79 47.72 5.67
CA THR A 10 -8.94 46.59 6.09
C THR A 10 -9.70 45.82 7.15
N SER A 11 -10.57 44.91 6.74
CA SER A 11 -11.07 43.89 7.65
C SER A 11 -9.88 43.01 8.07
N LYS A 12 -9.49 43.10 9.33
CA LYS A 12 -8.55 42.14 9.93
C LYS A 12 -9.10 40.73 9.67
N PRO A 13 -8.29 39.77 9.21
CA PRO A 13 -8.76 38.43 9.08
C PRO A 13 -9.29 37.97 10.43
N ALA A 14 -10.49 37.40 10.44
CA ALA A 14 -11.05 36.80 11.63
C ALA A 14 -10.02 35.86 12.25
N LYS A 15 -9.71 36.05 13.54
CA LYS A 15 -8.85 35.11 14.26
C LYS A 15 -9.51 33.74 14.18
N ALA A 16 -8.83 32.81 13.57
CA ALA A 16 -9.25 31.42 13.59
C ALA A 16 -9.48 30.99 15.03
N GLU A 17 -10.64 30.48 15.30
CA GLU A 17 -10.92 29.84 16.58
C GLU A 17 -10.05 28.59 16.63
N ARG A 18 -9.15 28.53 17.60
CA ARG A 18 -8.28 27.35 17.81
C ARG A 18 -9.14 26.18 18.23
N ASP A 19 -9.29 25.22 17.37
CA ASP A 19 -9.77 23.91 17.80
C ASP A 19 -8.65 23.23 18.59
N LEU A 20 -8.81 23.19 19.90
CA LEU A 20 -7.84 22.59 20.82
C LEU A 20 -8.04 21.09 20.99
N ARG A 21 -8.92 20.49 20.20
CA ARG A 21 -9.10 19.03 20.18
C ARG A 21 -8.10 18.46 19.20
N GLY A 22 -7.25 17.58 19.66
CA GLY A 22 -6.24 16.91 18.86
C GLY A 22 -4.82 17.41 19.10
N ASN A 23 -3.92 17.13 18.17
CA ASN A 23 -2.48 17.40 18.31
C ASN A 23 -2.08 18.87 18.00
N GLY A 24 -3.03 19.73 17.66
CA GLY A 24 -2.81 21.13 17.34
C GLY A 24 -2.54 21.47 15.88
N ASP A 25 -2.44 20.47 15.01
CA ASP A 25 -2.26 20.67 13.58
C ASP A 25 -3.57 20.85 12.82
N GLU A 26 -4.71 20.60 13.45
CA GLU A 26 -6.04 20.78 12.88
C GLU A 26 -6.32 22.22 12.45
N LEU A 27 -5.56 23.16 12.99
CA LEU A 27 -5.61 24.55 12.57
C LEU A 27 -5.29 24.75 11.09
N HIS A 28 -4.54 23.83 10.50
CA HIS A 28 -4.18 23.88 9.10
C HIS A 28 -5.23 23.20 8.21
N GLN A 29 -6.08 22.40 8.80
CA GLN A 29 -7.17 21.70 8.11
C GLN A 29 -8.46 22.51 8.08
N SER A 30 -8.65 23.40 9.02
CA SER A 30 -9.81 24.28 8.96
C SER A 30 -9.69 25.18 7.74
N ALA A 31 -10.63 25.04 6.85
CA ALA A 31 -10.69 25.73 5.59
C ALA A 31 -10.66 27.24 5.79
N TYR A 32 -9.50 27.83 5.80
CA TYR A 32 -9.33 29.25 5.56
C TYR A 32 -9.62 29.60 4.10
N GLY A 33 -10.64 29.00 3.60
CA GLY A 33 -11.41 29.37 2.45
C GLY A 33 -10.78 29.24 1.09
N ARG A 34 -9.50 29.34 0.88
CA ARG A 34 -8.90 29.22 -0.44
C ARG A 34 -7.51 28.60 -0.32
N HIS A 35 -7.46 27.30 -0.45
CA HIS A 35 -6.19 26.65 -0.71
C HIS A 35 -5.77 26.94 -2.16
N PRO A 36 -4.50 27.29 -2.41
CA PRO A 36 -4.03 27.33 -3.77
C PRO A 36 -4.21 25.95 -4.41
N PRO A 37 -4.58 25.88 -5.69
CA PRO A 37 -4.69 24.60 -6.38
C PRO A 37 -3.34 23.88 -6.38
N LEU A 38 -3.36 22.55 -6.36
CA LEU A 38 -2.17 21.78 -6.65
C LEU A 38 -1.69 22.09 -8.07
N THR A 39 -0.40 22.07 -8.28
CA THR A 39 0.21 22.37 -9.59
C THR A 39 1.22 21.31 -9.97
N THR A 40 1.53 21.23 -11.26
CA THR A 40 2.75 20.56 -11.74
C THR A 40 4.00 21.27 -11.23
N ASN A 41 5.18 20.67 -11.40
CA ASN A 41 6.46 21.33 -11.11
C ASN A 41 6.68 22.61 -11.92
N GLN A 42 5.99 22.78 -13.04
CA GLN A 42 6.02 23.99 -13.88
C GLN A 42 4.95 25.02 -13.46
N GLY A 43 4.18 24.76 -12.42
CA GLY A 43 3.18 25.69 -11.89
C GLY A 43 1.82 25.66 -12.61
N LEU A 44 1.55 24.66 -13.43
CA LEU A 44 0.24 24.50 -14.08
C LEU A 44 -0.77 23.88 -13.10
N PRO A 45 -1.95 24.51 -12.89
CA PRO A 45 -2.97 23.96 -12.00
C PRO A 45 -3.44 22.58 -12.46
N LEU A 46 -3.64 21.68 -11.50
CA LEU A 46 -4.14 20.33 -11.74
C LEU A 46 -5.66 20.29 -11.59
N SER A 47 -6.31 19.60 -12.50
CA SER A 47 -7.76 19.32 -12.42
C SER A 47 -8.07 18.01 -11.68
N ASP A 48 -7.17 17.02 -11.76
CA ASP A 48 -7.31 15.71 -11.14
C ASP A 48 -5.94 15.14 -10.81
N ASN A 49 -5.72 14.74 -9.55
CA ASN A 49 -4.53 14.04 -9.11
C ASN A 49 -4.84 12.66 -8.50
N GLN A 50 -6.06 12.15 -8.74
CA GLN A 50 -6.55 10.90 -8.18
C GLN A 50 -6.69 9.78 -9.21
N ASN A 51 -6.73 10.13 -10.49
CA ASN A 51 -6.88 9.18 -11.58
C ASN A 51 -5.74 9.31 -12.58
N SER A 52 -5.14 8.17 -12.91
CA SER A 52 -4.10 8.08 -13.93
C SER A 52 -4.70 7.99 -15.34
N LEU A 53 -3.92 8.42 -16.34
CA LEU A 53 -4.27 8.25 -17.74
C LEU A 53 -4.20 6.76 -18.11
N ARG A 54 -5.26 6.27 -18.75
CA ARG A 54 -5.39 4.86 -19.15
C ARG A 54 -5.64 4.73 -20.65
N ALA A 55 -5.21 3.60 -21.21
CA ALA A 55 -5.46 3.28 -22.63
C ALA A 55 -6.95 3.11 -22.95
N SER A 56 -7.76 2.74 -21.96
CA SER A 56 -9.21 2.63 -22.03
C SER A 56 -9.77 2.58 -20.60
N GLU A 57 -11.09 2.58 -20.45
CA GLU A 57 -11.77 2.54 -19.13
C GLU A 57 -11.23 1.41 -18.21
N ARG A 58 -10.90 0.25 -18.77
CA ARG A 58 -10.30 -0.89 -18.07
C ARG A 58 -8.91 -1.24 -18.57
N GLY A 59 -8.30 -0.36 -19.33
CA GLY A 59 -6.98 -0.54 -19.91
C GLY A 59 -5.84 -0.25 -18.90
N PRO A 60 -4.59 -0.52 -19.29
CA PRO A 60 -3.43 -0.23 -18.47
C PRO A 60 -3.23 1.29 -18.33
N THR A 61 -2.64 1.66 -17.20
CA THR A 61 -2.09 3.01 -16.99
C THR A 61 -0.96 3.28 -17.98
N LEU A 62 -0.93 4.47 -18.55
CA LEU A 62 0.07 4.88 -19.53
C LEU A 62 1.23 5.62 -18.85
N LEU A 63 2.45 5.30 -19.24
CA LEU A 63 3.65 6.02 -18.78
C LEU A 63 3.76 7.44 -19.35
N GLU A 64 2.98 7.76 -20.37
CA GLU A 64 2.82 9.11 -20.91
C GLU A 64 2.13 10.06 -19.92
N ASP A 65 1.46 9.52 -18.90
CA ASP A 65 0.88 10.32 -17.83
C ASP A 65 1.98 11.07 -17.07
N PHE A 66 2.14 12.32 -17.44
CA PHE A 66 3.16 13.20 -16.89
C PHE A 66 2.93 13.45 -15.38
N LEU A 67 1.68 13.63 -14.98
CA LEU A 67 1.31 13.89 -13.59
C LEU A 67 1.58 12.67 -12.70
N LEU A 68 1.25 11.47 -13.18
CA LEU A 68 1.55 10.23 -12.45
C LEU A 68 3.06 10.10 -12.21
N ARG A 69 3.87 10.29 -13.24
CA ARG A 69 5.34 10.22 -13.09
C ARG A 69 5.88 11.26 -12.12
N GLU A 70 5.39 12.49 -12.21
CA GLU A 70 5.82 13.58 -11.33
C GLU A 70 5.47 13.28 -9.86
N LYS A 71 4.24 12.85 -9.60
CA LYS A 71 3.75 12.50 -8.26
C LYS A 71 4.54 11.33 -7.67
N ILE A 72 4.75 10.25 -8.41
CA ILE A 72 5.50 9.07 -7.94
C ILE A 72 6.98 9.43 -7.71
N THR A 73 7.62 10.15 -8.65
CA THR A 73 9.02 10.53 -8.51
C THR A 73 9.25 11.42 -7.29
N HIS A 74 8.39 12.40 -7.07
CA HIS A 74 8.47 13.24 -5.87
C HIS A 74 8.32 12.43 -4.59
N PHE A 75 7.32 11.56 -4.54
CA PHE A 75 7.06 10.67 -3.42
C PHE A 75 8.25 9.73 -3.11
N ASP A 76 8.89 9.16 -4.11
CA ASP A 76 10.03 8.26 -3.94
C ASP A 76 11.26 8.95 -3.34
N HIS A 77 11.36 10.27 -3.45
CA HIS A 77 12.49 11.06 -2.94
C HIS A 77 12.21 11.79 -1.62
N GLU A 78 11.08 11.52 -0.98
CA GLU A 78 10.74 12.18 0.29
C GLU A 78 11.55 11.69 1.49
N ARG A 79 12.19 10.53 1.40
CA ARG A 79 12.84 9.85 2.53
C ARG A 79 14.25 9.39 2.22
N ILE A 80 15.05 9.15 3.26
CA ILE A 80 16.30 8.39 3.14
C ILE A 80 15.98 7.06 2.47
N PRO A 81 16.78 6.61 1.48
CA PRO A 81 16.49 5.41 0.71
C PRO A 81 16.30 4.16 1.57
N GLU A 82 15.07 3.73 1.68
CA GLU A 82 14.61 2.42 2.12
C GLU A 82 13.41 2.05 1.23
N ARG A 83 12.82 0.88 1.37
CA ARG A 83 11.54 0.63 0.69
C ARG A 83 10.48 1.58 1.23
N ILE A 84 9.76 2.22 0.35
CA ILE A 84 8.67 3.15 0.70
C ILE A 84 7.65 2.46 1.61
N VAL A 85 7.33 1.23 1.30
CA VAL A 85 6.59 0.29 2.15
C VAL A 85 7.34 -1.03 2.19
N HIS A 86 7.08 -1.88 3.17
CA HIS A 86 7.77 -3.16 3.37
C HIS A 86 9.26 -3.04 3.73
N ALA A 87 9.69 -1.94 4.34
CA ALA A 87 11.08 -1.73 4.72
C ALA A 87 11.55 -2.75 5.76
N ARG A 88 10.74 -2.99 6.80
CA ARG A 88 10.99 -4.05 7.79
C ARG A 88 10.51 -5.39 7.26
N GLY A 89 11.39 -6.39 7.28
CA GLY A 89 11.02 -7.72 6.84
C GLY A 89 12.06 -8.77 7.19
N THR A 90 11.65 -10.01 7.09
CA THR A 90 12.49 -11.19 7.23
C THR A 90 12.25 -12.14 6.06
N ALA A 91 13.11 -13.12 5.87
CA ALA A 91 13.04 -14.01 4.72
C ALA A 91 13.40 -15.44 5.10
N ALA A 92 13.01 -16.37 4.23
CA ALA A 92 13.34 -17.77 4.36
C ALA A 92 13.63 -18.39 2.98
N HIS A 93 14.64 -19.23 2.92
CA HIS A 93 14.87 -20.13 1.79
C HIS A 93 13.99 -21.36 1.93
N GLY A 94 13.59 -21.92 0.80
CA GLY A 94 12.80 -23.13 0.74
C GLY A 94 12.73 -23.70 -0.67
N TYR A 95 11.76 -24.56 -0.89
CA TYR A 95 11.45 -25.09 -2.20
C TYR A 95 9.94 -25.19 -2.42
N PHE A 96 9.54 -25.03 -3.66
CA PHE A 96 8.21 -25.35 -4.15
C PHE A 96 8.23 -26.74 -4.75
N GLU A 97 7.32 -27.61 -4.37
CA GLU A 97 7.14 -28.93 -4.94
C GLU A 97 5.75 -29.05 -5.56
N LEU A 98 5.70 -29.35 -6.85
CA LEU A 98 4.42 -29.52 -7.53
C LEU A 98 3.81 -30.87 -7.17
N THR A 99 2.60 -30.85 -6.61
CA THR A 99 1.86 -32.07 -6.23
C THR A 99 0.85 -32.52 -7.28
N ARG A 100 0.42 -31.61 -8.16
CA ARG A 100 -0.54 -31.91 -9.23
C ARG A 100 -0.21 -31.13 -10.50
N SER A 101 -0.07 -31.81 -11.62
CA SER A 101 0.26 -31.19 -12.90
C SER A 101 -0.85 -30.25 -13.40
N LEU A 102 -0.44 -29.05 -13.81
CA LEU A 102 -1.29 -28.06 -14.48
C LEU A 102 -0.98 -27.94 -15.98
N LYS A 103 -0.33 -28.97 -16.58
CA LYS A 103 0.04 -29.00 -17.99
C LYS A 103 -1.13 -28.69 -18.95
N LYS A 104 -2.36 -28.97 -18.52
CA LYS A 104 -3.57 -28.63 -19.28
C LYS A 104 -3.75 -27.11 -19.44
N TYR A 105 -3.22 -26.31 -18.52
CA TYR A 105 -3.47 -24.88 -18.43
C TYR A 105 -2.24 -24.02 -18.70
N THR A 106 -1.04 -24.61 -18.66
CA THR A 106 0.20 -23.85 -18.79
C THR A 106 1.36 -24.68 -19.32
N THR A 107 2.31 -24.00 -19.96
CA THR A 107 3.62 -24.56 -20.35
C THR A 107 4.73 -24.24 -19.34
N ALA A 108 4.44 -23.51 -18.27
CA ALA A 108 5.43 -23.16 -17.26
C ALA A 108 5.94 -24.42 -16.54
N ASP A 109 7.23 -24.65 -16.61
CA ASP A 109 7.91 -25.86 -16.09
C ASP A 109 7.49 -26.21 -14.67
N ILE A 110 7.58 -25.25 -13.76
CA ILE A 110 7.30 -25.44 -12.34
C ILE A 110 5.87 -25.90 -12.04
N LEU A 111 4.96 -25.79 -12.99
CA LEU A 111 3.55 -26.18 -12.88
C LEU A 111 3.18 -27.39 -13.73
N THR A 112 4.15 -28.05 -14.36
CA THR A 112 3.86 -29.17 -15.28
C THR A 112 4.36 -30.52 -14.79
N GLN A 113 5.47 -30.56 -14.04
CA GLN A 113 6.14 -31.79 -13.62
C GLN A 113 5.91 -32.06 -12.14
N VAL A 114 5.11 -33.10 -11.83
CA VAL A 114 4.82 -33.50 -10.45
C VAL A 114 6.10 -34.00 -9.77
N GLY A 115 6.30 -33.60 -8.52
CA GLY A 115 7.46 -33.95 -7.72
C GLY A 115 8.70 -33.09 -8.00
N GLN A 116 8.66 -32.21 -9.00
CA GLN A 116 9.74 -31.27 -9.24
C GLN A 116 9.85 -30.28 -8.07
N ARG A 117 11.06 -30.13 -7.53
CA ARG A 117 11.41 -29.16 -6.51
C ARG A 117 12.09 -27.96 -7.14
N THR A 118 11.49 -26.80 -6.98
CA THR A 118 12.03 -25.53 -7.45
C THR A 118 12.47 -24.71 -6.24
N PRO A 119 13.74 -24.28 -6.15
CA PRO A 119 14.19 -23.41 -5.06
C PRO A 119 13.36 -22.13 -5.00
N VAL A 120 13.03 -21.69 -3.80
CA VAL A 120 12.30 -20.43 -3.58
C VAL A 120 12.95 -19.60 -2.49
N PHE A 121 12.73 -18.30 -2.55
CA PHE A 121 13.05 -17.35 -1.51
C PHE A 121 11.77 -16.58 -1.17
N CYS A 122 11.33 -16.71 0.07
CA CYS A 122 10.13 -16.01 0.56
C CYS A 122 10.54 -14.84 1.44
N ARG A 123 9.93 -13.67 1.23
CA ARG A 123 10.11 -12.52 2.09
C ARG A 123 8.77 -12.12 2.69
N PHE A 124 8.76 -11.96 4.01
CA PHE A 124 7.64 -11.45 4.78
C PHE A 124 8.00 -10.08 5.34
N SER A 125 7.04 -9.17 5.35
CA SER A 125 7.30 -7.79 5.78
C SER A 125 6.05 -7.14 6.36
N THR A 126 6.24 -6.20 7.27
CA THR A 126 5.19 -5.21 7.57
C THR A 126 5.09 -4.22 6.41
N VAL A 127 4.07 -3.39 6.36
CA VAL A 127 3.85 -2.43 5.26
C VAL A 127 4.21 -1.01 5.68
N ALA A 128 3.59 -0.48 6.70
CA ALA A 128 3.68 0.93 7.04
C ALA A 128 5.00 1.30 7.74
N GLY A 129 5.53 0.44 8.61
CA GLY A 129 6.71 0.73 9.41
C GLY A 129 8.00 0.86 8.60
N GLY A 130 8.91 1.74 9.04
CA GLY A 130 10.29 1.79 8.56
C GLY A 130 11.12 0.58 8.98
N ALA A 131 12.37 0.49 8.52
CA ALA A 131 13.27 -0.64 8.80
C ALA A 131 13.48 -0.90 10.30
N GLY A 132 13.46 0.13 11.14
CA GLY A 132 13.60 0.05 12.60
C GLY A 132 12.30 -0.11 13.38
N SER A 133 11.17 -0.32 12.73
CA SER A 133 9.87 -0.50 13.38
C SER A 133 9.72 -1.89 14.01
N ILE A 134 8.64 -2.12 14.77
CA ILE A 134 8.35 -3.40 15.43
C ILE A 134 7.70 -4.40 14.45
N ASP A 135 7.71 -5.70 14.80
CA ASP A 135 7.13 -6.78 13.98
C ASP A 135 5.63 -7.00 14.24
N THR A 136 5.12 -6.49 15.34
CA THR A 136 3.76 -6.79 15.84
C THR A 136 2.74 -5.64 15.72
N PRO A 137 2.93 -4.62 14.86
CA PRO A 137 1.88 -3.62 14.67
C PRO A 137 0.67 -4.26 13.96
N ARG A 138 -0.50 -3.67 14.17
CA ARG A 138 -1.68 -3.93 13.33
C ARG A 138 -1.38 -3.38 11.94
N ASP A 139 -1.01 -4.25 11.03
CA ASP A 139 -0.58 -3.89 9.68
C ASP A 139 -0.76 -5.09 8.73
N VAL A 140 -0.87 -4.82 7.47
CA VAL A 140 -0.78 -5.85 6.42
C VAL A 140 0.59 -6.51 6.47
N ARG A 141 0.67 -7.79 6.15
CA ARG A 141 1.95 -8.48 5.95
C ARG A 141 2.17 -8.75 4.46
N GLY A 142 3.29 -8.24 3.96
CA GLY A 142 3.78 -8.61 2.64
C GLY A 142 4.14 -10.10 2.59
N PHE A 143 3.86 -10.72 1.48
CA PHE A 143 4.14 -12.13 1.21
C PHE A 143 4.68 -12.24 -0.22
N ALA A 144 5.98 -12.16 -0.38
CA ALA A 144 6.63 -12.22 -1.69
C ALA A 144 7.38 -13.55 -1.84
N VAL A 145 7.21 -14.22 -2.98
CA VAL A 145 7.86 -15.48 -3.31
C VAL A 145 8.59 -15.34 -4.62
N LYS A 146 9.89 -15.57 -4.61
CA LYS A 146 10.73 -15.71 -5.81
C LYS A 146 10.99 -17.19 -6.08
N PHE A 147 10.65 -17.64 -7.27
CA PHE A 147 10.95 -18.99 -7.76
C PHE A 147 12.17 -18.93 -8.69
N TYR A 148 13.16 -19.75 -8.44
CA TYR A 148 14.35 -19.88 -9.30
C TYR A 148 14.13 -21.01 -10.29
N THR A 149 13.49 -20.72 -11.41
CA THR A 149 13.12 -21.71 -12.42
C THR A 149 14.20 -21.86 -13.50
N GLN A 150 14.14 -22.93 -14.28
CA GLN A 150 15.02 -23.13 -15.44
C GLN A 150 14.73 -22.14 -16.59
N GLN A 151 13.54 -21.52 -16.56
CA GLN A 151 13.09 -20.53 -17.56
C GLN A 151 13.31 -19.09 -17.09
N GLY A 152 14.07 -18.88 -16.02
CA GLY A 152 14.32 -17.59 -15.37
C GLY A 152 13.61 -17.47 -14.03
N ASN A 153 13.74 -16.30 -13.40
CA ASN A 153 13.11 -16.04 -12.10
C ASN A 153 11.63 -15.73 -12.30
N TRP A 154 10.82 -16.33 -11.44
CA TRP A 154 9.39 -16.08 -11.35
C TRP A 154 9.06 -15.45 -10.01
N ASP A 155 8.51 -14.26 -10.00
CA ASP A 155 8.19 -13.53 -8.77
C ASP A 155 6.68 -13.40 -8.60
N LEU A 156 6.19 -13.80 -7.43
CA LEU A 156 4.82 -13.59 -7.01
C LEU A 156 4.80 -12.69 -5.79
N VAL A 157 4.39 -11.45 -5.98
CA VAL A 157 4.30 -10.44 -4.92
C VAL A 157 2.86 -10.40 -4.43
N GLY A 158 2.67 -10.55 -3.13
CA GLY A 158 1.35 -10.59 -2.51
C GLY A 158 1.36 -10.10 -1.07
N ASN A 159 0.22 -10.25 -0.44
CA ASN A 159 -0.03 -9.89 0.96
C ASN A 159 -0.81 -10.99 1.67
N ASN A 160 -0.94 -10.87 3.00
CA ASN A 160 -1.77 -11.77 3.81
C ASN A 160 -3.27 -11.40 3.77
N ILE A 161 -3.67 -10.47 2.91
CA ILE A 161 -5.05 -10.01 2.71
C ILE A 161 -5.38 -10.11 1.22
N PRO A 162 -6.59 -10.59 0.83
CA PRO A 162 -6.93 -10.88 -0.56
C PRO A 162 -7.32 -9.66 -1.40
N VAL A 163 -7.42 -8.49 -0.82
CA VAL A 163 -7.79 -7.22 -1.46
C VAL A 163 -6.76 -6.14 -1.14
N PHE A 164 -6.92 -4.95 -1.74
CA PHE A 164 -6.04 -3.81 -1.49
C PHE A 164 -6.85 -2.53 -1.26
N PHE A 165 -6.22 -1.48 -0.74
CA PHE A 165 -6.88 -0.21 -0.39
C PHE A 165 -7.40 0.54 -1.61
N ILE A 166 -6.68 0.46 -2.72
CA ILE A 166 -6.90 1.27 -3.92
C ILE A 166 -6.84 0.41 -5.17
N GLN A 167 -7.43 0.92 -6.25
CA GLN A 167 -7.40 0.32 -7.59
C GLN A 167 -6.46 1.07 -8.53
N ASP A 168 -6.36 2.39 -8.40
CA ASP A 168 -5.53 3.24 -9.25
C ASP A 168 -4.23 3.60 -8.54
N ALA A 169 -3.10 3.41 -9.25
CA ALA A 169 -1.77 3.72 -8.75
C ALA A 169 -1.57 5.21 -8.40
N MET A 170 -2.38 6.12 -8.96
CA MET A 170 -2.35 7.55 -8.63
C MET A 170 -2.61 7.80 -7.15
N LYS A 171 -3.42 6.94 -6.50
CA LYS A 171 -3.75 7.02 -5.08
C LYS A 171 -2.72 6.36 -4.15
N PHE A 172 -1.70 5.70 -4.71
CA PHE A 172 -0.71 4.99 -3.89
C PHE A 172 0.08 5.93 -2.97
N PRO A 173 0.62 7.06 -3.44
CA PRO A 173 1.25 8.03 -2.54
C PRO A 173 0.31 8.52 -1.44
N ASP A 174 -0.96 8.75 -1.74
CA ASP A 174 -1.92 9.28 -0.77
C ASP A 174 -2.21 8.28 0.36
N VAL A 175 -2.43 7.01 0.03
CA VAL A 175 -2.64 5.97 1.06
C VAL A 175 -1.39 5.78 1.92
N VAL A 176 -0.19 5.90 1.33
CA VAL A 176 1.05 5.80 2.10
C VAL A 176 1.25 7.03 2.99
N HIS A 177 1.03 8.24 2.49
CA HIS A 177 1.09 9.46 3.30
C HIS A 177 0.14 9.41 4.50
N SER A 178 -1.03 8.79 4.34
CA SER A 178 -2.02 8.71 5.40
C SER A 178 -1.60 7.84 6.60
N VAL A 179 -0.62 6.94 6.44
CA VAL A 179 -0.16 6.01 7.48
C VAL A 179 1.31 6.16 7.85
N LYS A 180 2.11 6.83 7.01
CA LYS A 180 3.55 6.97 7.18
C LYS A 180 3.89 8.11 8.14
N MET A 181 5.11 8.10 8.67
CA MET A 181 5.71 9.22 9.39
C MET A 181 5.81 10.45 8.46
N GLU A 182 5.66 11.63 9.03
CA GLU A 182 5.92 12.87 8.30
C GLU A 182 7.38 12.89 7.78
N PRO A 183 7.61 13.27 6.52
CA PRO A 183 8.94 13.16 5.90
C PRO A 183 9.97 14.13 6.51
N ASP A 184 9.52 15.27 7.02
CA ASP A 184 10.38 16.32 7.57
C ASP A 184 10.87 16.03 9.00
N ARG A 185 10.13 15.25 9.78
CA ARG A 185 10.39 15.04 11.20
C ARG A 185 10.42 13.57 11.63
N GLY A 186 9.99 12.64 10.79
CA GLY A 186 10.02 11.21 11.09
C GLY A 186 9.05 10.76 12.19
N PHE A 187 8.04 11.54 12.51
CA PHE A 187 6.98 11.17 13.43
C PHE A 187 5.63 11.79 12.99
N PRO A 188 4.46 11.37 13.53
CA PRO A 188 4.30 10.26 14.46
C PRO A 188 4.70 8.91 13.84
N GLN A 189 4.84 7.87 14.67
CA GLN A 189 5.13 6.51 14.20
C GLN A 189 4.10 6.07 13.15
N ALA A 190 4.55 5.38 12.12
CA ALA A 190 3.68 4.87 11.07
C ALA A 190 2.65 3.88 11.66
N ALA A 191 1.38 4.19 11.52
CA ALA A 191 0.29 3.38 12.06
C ALA A 191 -1.05 3.69 11.39
N SER A 192 -1.96 2.74 11.42
CA SER A 192 -3.37 2.93 11.04
C SER A 192 -4.21 3.64 12.11
N ALA A 193 -3.57 4.18 13.14
CA ALA A 193 -4.24 4.91 14.23
C ALA A 193 -4.26 6.43 14.02
N HIS A 194 -3.63 6.93 12.95
CA HIS A 194 -3.58 8.36 12.65
C HIS A 194 -4.92 8.88 12.13
N ASP A 195 -5.25 10.12 12.44
CA ASP A 195 -6.42 10.82 11.91
C ASP A 195 -6.35 10.96 10.38
N THR A 196 -5.17 11.23 9.82
CA THR A 196 -4.93 11.27 8.37
C THR A 196 -5.30 9.96 7.67
N PHE A 197 -5.07 8.81 8.32
CA PHE A 197 -5.51 7.51 7.78
C PHE A 197 -7.03 7.45 7.67
N TRP A 198 -7.74 7.83 8.71
CA TRP A 198 -9.21 7.79 8.74
C TRP A 198 -9.83 8.85 7.83
N ASP A 199 -9.17 10.00 7.68
CA ASP A 199 -9.56 11.00 6.70
C ASP A 199 -9.45 10.44 5.27
N PHE A 200 -8.32 9.86 4.91
CA PHE A 200 -8.15 9.18 3.62
C PHE A 200 -9.25 8.13 3.37
N ILE A 201 -9.53 7.28 4.36
CA ILE A 201 -10.55 6.23 4.23
C ILE A 201 -11.94 6.81 4.04
N SER A 202 -12.29 7.87 4.77
CA SER A 202 -13.60 8.53 4.64
C SER A 202 -13.83 9.12 3.25
N LEU A 203 -12.76 9.58 2.61
CA LEU A 203 -12.76 10.15 1.26
C LEU A 203 -12.57 9.11 0.15
N THR A 204 -12.24 7.86 0.51
CA THR A 204 -11.94 6.77 -0.44
C THR A 204 -12.81 5.55 -0.15
N PRO A 205 -14.12 5.56 -0.47
CA PRO A 205 -15.06 4.47 -0.12
C PRO A 205 -14.65 3.10 -0.66
N GLU A 206 -13.90 3.05 -1.76
CA GLU A 206 -13.38 1.79 -2.34
C GLU A 206 -12.43 1.03 -1.40
N ALA A 207 -11.83 1.73 -0.43
CA ALA A 207 -10.92 1.14 0.56
C ALA A 207 -11.63 0.36 1.68
N ILE A 208 -12.95 0.51 1.84
CA ILE A 208 -13.65 -0.02 3.03
C ILE A 208 -13.53 -1.54 3.19
N HIS A 209 -13.54 -2.29 2.10
CA HIS A 209 -13.35 -3.74 2.15
C HIS A 209 -11.97 -4.10 2.74
N MET A 210 -10.93 -3.40 2.29
CA MET A 210 -9.59 -3.58 2.84
C MET A 210 -9.53 -3.18 4.31
N ILE A 211 -10.22 -2.13 4.71
CA ILE A 211 -10.27 -1.67 6.11
C ILE A 211 -10.88 -2.71 7.03
N MET A 212 -11.95 -3.37 6.61
CA MET A 212 -12.54 -4.47 7.39
C MET A 212 -11.52 -5.60 7.64
N TRP A 213 -10.69 -5.93 6.65
CA TRP A 213 -9.60 -6.87 6.81
C TRP A 213 -8.48 -6.31 7.69
N ALA A 214 -8.07 -5.06 7.48
CA ALA A 214 -6.99 -4.42 8.22
C ALA A 214 -7.30 -4.30 9.71
N MET A 215 -8.56 -4.09 10.08
CA MET A 215 -9.00 -4.00 11.47
C MET A 215 -9.30 -5.37 12.09
N SER A 216 -9.27 -6.46 11.33
CA SER A 216 -9.39 -7.81 11.85
C SER A 216 -8.10 -8.31 12.50
N ASP A 217 -8.17 -9.40 13.25
CA ASP A 217 -6.99 -10.02 13.89
C ASP A 217 -6.02 -10.66 12.88
N ARG A 218 -6.40 -10.76 11.60
CA ARG A 218 -5.53 -11.23 10.54
C ARG A 218 -4.26 -10.37 10.39
N THR A 219 -4.32 -9.12 10.81
CA THR A 219 -3.22 -8.14 10.75
C THR A 219 -2.33 -8.11 11.98
N ILE A 220 -2.57 -8.96 12.95
CA ILE A 220 -1.69 -9.22 14.10
C ILE A 220 -1.42 -10.73 14.22
N PRO A 221 -0.74 -11.32 13.22
CA PRO A 221 -0.48 -12.76 13.21
C PRO A 221 0.43 -13.18 14.36
N ARG A 222 0.18 -14.36 14.90
CA ARG A 222 1.02 -14.96 15.95
C ARG A 222 2.41 -15.31 15.44
N SER A 223 2.53 -15.70 14.18
CA SER A 223 3.78 -16.02 13.52
C SER A 223 3.65 -15.84 12.01
N LEU A 224 4.73 -15.49 11.34
CA LEU A 224 4.79 -15.45 9.87
C LEU A 224 4.55 -16.83 9.23
N ARG A 225 4.71 -17.92 9.99
CA ARG A 225 4.35 -19.29 9.54
C ARG A 225 2.85 -19.60 9.63
N MET A 226 2.06 -18.68 10.17
CA MET A 226 0.62 -18.84 10.46
C MET A 226 -0.22 -17.80 9.74
N ILE A 227 0.28 -17.25 8.63
CA ILE A 227 -0.44 -16.33 7.75
C ILE A 227 -0.82 -17.03 6.45
N GLU A 228 -1.95 -16.66 5.87
CA GLU A 228 -2.24 -16.93 4.46
C GLU A 228 -1.54 -15.90 3.58
N GLY A 229 -1.30 -16.25 2.32
CA GLY A 229 -0.79 -15.32 1.32
C GLY A 229 -1.70 -15.29 0.09
N PHE A 230 -1.83 -14.11 -0.50
CA PHE A 230 -2.65 -13.88 -1.68
C PHE A 230 -1.85 -13.09 -2.70
N GLY A 231 -1.81 -13.57 -3.94
CA GLY A 231 -1.20 -12.84 -5.05
C GLY A 231 -2.01 -11.62 -5.48
N VAL A 232 -3.18 -11.41 -4.92
CA VAL A 232 -4.17 -10.34 -5.16
C VAL A 232 -4.61 -10.27 -6.62
N HIS A 233 -3.68 -10.10 -7.56
CA HIS A 233 -3.94 -10.02 -8.99
C HIS A 233 -4.51 -11.31 -9.57
N SER A 234 -5.24 -11.17 -10.67
CA SER A 234 -5.59 -12.29 -11.55
C SER A 234 -4.50 -12.43 -12.62
N PHE A 235 -3.96 -13.63 -12.75
CA PHE A 235 -2.95 -13.99 -13.75
C PHE A 235 -3.58 -14.83 -14.84
N ARG A 236 -2.95 -14.87 -16.01
CA ARG A 236 -3.32 -15.78 -17.09
C ARG A 236 -2.24 -16.84 -17.27
N LEU A 237 -2.62 -18.09 -17.12
CA LEU A 237 -1.81 -19.20 -17.57
C LEU A 237 -2.10 -19.47 -19.05
N LEU A 238 -1.06 -19.74 -19.82
CA LEU A 238 -1.17 -20.06 -21.24
C LEU A 238 -0.79 -21.52 -21.46
N ASP A 239 -1.65 -22.26 -22.14
CA ASP A 239 -1.35 -23.64 -22.56
C ASP A 239 -0.47 -23.67 -23.83
N ALA A 240 -0.11 -24.87 -24.28
CA ALA A 240 0.71 -25.07 -25.48
C ALA A 240 0.06 -24.60 -26.78
N LYS A 241 -1.25 -24.33 -26.78
CA LYS A 241 -2.00 -23.82 -27.93
C LYS A 241 -2.24 -22.33 -27.84
N GLY A 242 -1.76 -21.66 -26.79
CA GLY A 242 -2.00 -20.26 -26.52
C GLY A 242 -3.37 -19.96 -25.88
N ALA A 243 -4.16 -20.96 -25.52
CA ALA A 243 -5.40 -20.74 -24.78
C ALA A 243 -5.11 -20.28 -23.36
N SER A 244 -5.84 -19.26 -22.89
CA SER A 244 -5.61 -18.64 -21.59
C SER A 244 -6.63 -19.08 -20.54
N THR A 245 -6.16 -19.26 -19.31
CA THR A 245 -7.00 -19.51 -18.14
C THR A 245 -6.65 -18.55 -17.04
N PHE A 246 -7.64 -17.84 -16.51
CA PHE A 246 -7.43 -16.95 -15.37
C PHE A 246 -7.25 -17.74 -14.09
N VAL A 247 -6.28 -17.32 -13.29
CA VAL A 247 -5.94 -17.93 -12.00
C VAL A 247 -5.62 -16.88 -10.96
N LYS A 248 -5.79 -17.25 -9.69
CA LYS A 248 -5.26 -16.54 -8.53
C LYS A 248 -4.38 -17.48 -7.72
N PHE A 249 -3.31 -16.95 -7.14
CA PHE A 249 -2.41 -17.70 -6.27
C PHE A 249 -2.76 -17.43 -4.82
N HIS A 250 -3.01 -18.50 -4.06
CA HIS A 250 -3.27 -18.45 -2.63
C HIS A 250 -2.31 -19.40 -1.91
N TRP A 251 -1.72 -18.92 -0.83
CA TRP A 251 -0.86 -19.66 0.06
C TRP A 251 -1.59 -20.00 1.33
N ARG A 252 -1.55 -21.22 1.78
CA ARG A 252 -2.15 -21.67 3.04
C ARG A 252 -1.08 -22.19 3.97
N PRO A 253 -1.03 -21.72 5.24
CA PRO A 253 -0.06 -22.20 6.21
C PRO A 253 -0.39 -23.61 6.67
N VAL A 254 0.61 -24.49 6.70
CA VAL A 254 0.47 -25.86 7.21
C VAL A 254 0.08 -25.88 8.69
N LEU A 255 0.54 -24.91 9.47
CA LEU A 255 0.23 -24.77 10.89
C LEU A 255 -1.16 -24.16 11.17
N GLY A 256 -1.92 -23.85 10.12
CA GLY A 256 -3.20 -23.13 10.26
C GLY A 256 -3.00 -21.63 10.51
N LEU A 257 -4.08 -20.88 10.38
CA LEU A 257 -4.13 -19.45 10.63
C LEU A 257 -4.29 -19.18 12.12
N GLN A 258 -3.40 -18.39 12.71
CA GLN A 258 -3.47 -17.94 14.10
C GLN A 258 -3.06 -16.49 14.23
N SER A 259 -3.75 -15.77 15.11
CA SER A 259 -3.49 -14.38 15.44
C SER A 259 -3.18 -14.22 16.93
N THR A 260 -2.58 -13.10 17.29
CA THR A 260 -2.46 -12.63 18.68
C THR A 260 -3.65 -11.72 19.01
N LEU A 261 -3.87 -11.50 20.30
CA LEU A 261 -4.68 -10.37 20.77
C LEU A 261 -3.80 -9.11 20.83
N TRP A 262 -4.45 -7.94 20.78
CA TRP A 262 -3.71 -6.66 20.81
C TRP A 262 -2.84 -6.51 22.05
N ASP A 263 -3.33 -6.86 23.23
CA ASP A 263 -2.56 -6.80 24.48
C ASP A 263 -1.34 -7.72 24.48
N GLU A 264 -1.45 -8.88 23.85
CA GLU A 264 -0.31 -9.79 23.66
C GLU A 264 0.68 -9.20 22.67
N ALA A 265 0.20 -8.67 21.54
CA ALA A 265 1.04 -8.04 20.52
C ALA A 265 1.86 -6.87 21.10
N VAL A 266 1.25 -6.04 21.94
CA VAL A 266 1.94 -4.94 22.64
C VAL A 266 3.04 -5.45 23.56
N LYS A 267 2.80 -6.52 24.31
CA LYS A 267 3.79 -7.13 25.19
C LYS A 267 4.96 -7.73 24.40
N LEU A 268 4.68 -8.33 23.26
CA LEU A 268 5.70 -8.92 22.39
C LEU A 268 6.51 -7.87 21.63
N ALA A 269 5.98 -6.67 21.43
CA ALA A 269 6.56 -5.63 20.58
C ALA A 269 7.97 -5.15 21.06
N GLY A 270 8.32 -5.35 22.29
CA GLY A 270 9.63 -5.01 22.83
C GLY A 270 10.38 -6.21 23.42
N ALA A 271 9.83 -7.40 23.28
CA ALA A 271 10.46 -8.63 23.73
C ALA A 271 11.32 -9.23 22.60
N ASP A 272 12.49 -9.71 22.95
CA ASP A 272 13.42 -10.35 22.02
C ASP A 272 13.07 -11.84 21.84
#